data_b8ae184d13bfe6e056cbaaf17e40e10a
#
_entry.id   b8ae184d13bfe6e056cbaaf17e40e10a
#
_cell.length_a   1.000
_cell.length_b   1.000
_cell.length_c   1.000
_cell.angle_alpha   90.00
_cell.angle_beta   90.00
_cell.angle_gamma   90.00
#
_symmetry.space_group_name_H-M   'P 1'
#
loop_
_entity.id
_entity.type
_entity.pdbx_description
1 polymer ?
#
loop_
_entity_poly.entity_id
_entity_poly.type
_entity_poly.pdbx_seq_one_letter_code
_entity_poly.pdbx_strand_id
1 'polypeptide(L)'
;MKWLVIIFSIMITALHPAMAVGTNPTLTIVGEGTVTVPADTAIVSVSVESNINNMTAAQAAVQEKMERVIDALKVAGVKDEEILPGQSSGVSSYQSTSKVCKRVNNSTVCENNTAQASSLERSLIVRLKSTDSSKINQVLEAARSAGAQADVAGYGLSDAGKAAAEARQKAVANAKENAAGLAAEEGVRLGKVLDISDYGYPLDLNDYYGSSAQLGMVDVTSYVIITYEFEI
;
A
#
# COMPACT_ATOMS: atom_id res chain seq x y z
N MET A 1 -2.72 74.82 -51.29
CA MET A 1 -2.51 75.15 -49.86
C MET A 1 -3.29 74.14 -49.04
N LYS A 2 -2.68 73.10 -48.57
CA LYS A 2 -3.27 72.16 -47.55
C LYS A 2 -2.09 71.75 -46.68
N TRP A 3 -2.13 72.19 -45.44
CA TRP A 3 -1.19 71.82 -44.42
C TRP A 3 -1.49 70.41 -43.92
N LEU A 4 -0.51 69.55 -44.06
CA LEU A 4 -0.57 68.17 -43.48
C LEU A 4 0.20 68.22 -42.16
N VAL A 5 -0.55 68.18 -41.06
CA VAL A 5 0.01 68.03 -39.71
C VAL A 5 0.27 66.54 -39.45
N ILE A 6 1.53 66.15 -39.44
CA ILE A 6 1.94 64.80 -39.07
C ILE A 6 2.10 64.76 -37.54
N ILE A 7 1.17 64.13 -36.88
CA ILE A 7 1.26 63.85 -35.44
C ILE A 7 2.14 62.63 -35.28
N PHE A 8 3.37 62.85 -34.82
CA PHE A 8 4.32 61.78 -34.48
C PHE A 8 3.95 61.25 -33.07
N SER A 9 3.19 60.14 -33.03
CA SER A 9 2.80 59.51 -31.78
C SER A 9 4.03 58.72 -31.23
N ILE A 10 4.71 59.28 -30.24
CA ILE A 10 5.79 58.63 -29.53
C ILE A 10 5.14 57.56 -28.62
N MET A 11 5.25 56.30 -29.07
CA MET A 11 4.87 55.14 -28.27
C MET A 11 6.00 54.89 -27.30
N ILE A 12 5.89 55.39 -26.08
CA ILE A 12 6.78 55.07 -24.98
C ILE A 12 6.41 53.66 -24.51
N THR A 13 7.13 52.65 -25.01
CA THR A 13 7.09 51.30 -24.42
C THR A 13 7.80 51.35 -23.07
N ALA A 14 7.02 51.40 -22.00
CA ALA A 14 7.53 51.23 -20.66
C ALA A 14 8.15 49.84 -20.55
N LEU A 15 9.47 49.74 -20.66
CA LEU A 15 10.21 48.56 -20.21
C LEU A 15 10.00 48.45 -18.70
N HIS A 16 9.06 47.63 -18.30
CA HIS A 16 9.03 47.19 -16.92
C HIS A 16 10.20 46.24 -16.73
N PRO A 17 11.17 46.52 -15.84
CA PRO A 17 12.14 45.53 -15.46
C PRO A 17 11.31 44.42 -14.78
N ALA A 18 11.23 43.26 -15.41
CA ALA A 18 10.81 42.05 -14.71
C ALA A 18 11.82 41.89 -13.58
N MET A 19 11.40 42.21 -12.35
CA MET A 19 12.13 41.81 -11.17
C MET A 19 12.09 40.28 -11.17
N ALA A 20 13.13 39.67 -11.70
CA ALA A 20 13.43 38.30 -11.44
C ALA A 20 13.56 38.20 -9.91
N VAL A 21 12.54 37.70 -9.25
CA VAL A 21 12.68 37.24 -7.87
C VAL A 21 13.74 36.15 -7.95
N GLY A 22 14.97 36.53 -7.60
CA GLY A 22 16.10 35.61 -7.58
C GLY A 22 15.76 34.53 -6.53
N THR A 23 15.17 33.44 -7.00
CA THR A 23 15.10 32.24 -6.18
C THR A 23 16.53 31.71 -6.14
N ASN A 24 17.14 31.72 -4.97
CA ASN A 24 18.44 31.07 -4.80
C ASN A 24 18.30 29.62 -5.30
N PRO A 25 19.28 29.14 -6.06
CA PRO A 25 19.25 27.76 -6.53
C PRO A 25 19.20 26.82 -5.32
N THR A 26 18.36 25.78 -5.42
CA THR A 26 18.14 24.84 -4.36
C THR A 26 18.40 23.42 -4.81
N LEU A 27 18.85 22.57 -3.89
CA LEU A 27 18.99 21.13 -4.06
C LEU A 27 17.99 20.42 -3.18
N THR A 28 17.10 19.61 -3.77
CA THR A 28 16.19 18.74 -3.04
C THR A 28 16.64 17.29 -3.18
N ILE A 29 16.91 16.64 -2.07
CA ILE A 29 17.39 15.26 -2.01
C ILE A 29 16.42 14.40 -1.20
N VAL A 30 16.19 13.19 -1.68
CA VAL A 30 15.51 12.14 -0.96
C VAL A 30 16.55 11.24 -0.32
N GLY A 31 16.42 10.99 0.96
CA GLY A 31 17.17 9.96 1.67
C GLY A 31 16.27 8.82 2.07
N GLU A 32 16.77 7.61 1.97
CA GLU A 32 16.11 6.39 2.37
C GLU A 32 16.89 5.72 3.49
N GLY A 33 16.17 5.17 4.46
CA GLY A 33 16.76 4.37 5.53
C GLY A 33 15.89 3.18 5.84
N THR A 34 16.48 1.98 5.85
CA THR A 34 15.81 0.73 6.15
C THR A 34 16.46 0.05 7.34
N VAL A 35 15.63 -0.51 8.21
CA VAL A 35 16.02 -1.34 9.35
C VAL A 35 15.26 -2.65 9.27
N THR A 36 15.99 -3.75 9.24
CA THR A 36 15.42 -5.11 9.27
C THR A 36 15.41 -5.62 10.69
N VAL A 37 14.25 -5.97 11.22
CA VAL A 37 14.07 -6.46 12.59
C VAL A 37 13.28 -7.76 12.61
N PRO A 38 13.46 -8.62 13.63
CA PRO A 38 12.63 -9.80 13.80
C PRO A 38 11.17 -9.40 13.99
N ALA A 39 10.25 -10.08 13.30
CA ALA A 39 8.82 -9.94 13.51
C ALA A 39 8.43 -10.52 14.89
N ASP A 40 7.46 -9.90 15.54
CA ASP A 40 6.84 -10.39 16.77
C ASP A 40 5.35 -10.73 16.59
N THR A 41 4.83 -10.46 15.40
CA THR A 41 3.43 -10.60 15.05
C THR A 41 3.28 -11.35 13.73
N ALA A 42 2.37 -12.32 13.67
CA ALA A 42 1.95 -12.96 12.44
C ALA A 42 0.55 -12.48 12.04
N ILE A 43 0.36 -12.30 10.75
CA ILE A 43 -0.88 -11.81 10.16
C ILE A 43 -1.49 -12.92 9.33
N VAL A 44 -2.67 -13.34 9.73
CA VAL A 44 -3.43 -14.39 9.05
C VAL A 44 -4.65 -13.76 8.38
N SER A 45 -4.75 -13.94 7.07
CA SER A 45 -5.95 -13.59 6.31
C SER A 45 -6.91 -14.77 6.36
N VAL A 46 -8.16 -14.49 6.69
CA VAL A 46 -9.23 -15.51 6.77
C VAL A 46 -10.40 -15.01 5.96
N SER A 47 -10.87 -15.82 4.99
CA SER A 47 -12.03 -15.47 4.18
C SER A 47 -13.03 -16.60 4.09
N VAL A 48 -14.29 -16.22 3.95
CA VAL A 48 -15.42 -17.11 3.70
C VAL A 48 -16.17 -16.65 2.47
N GLU A 49 -16.63 -17.58 1.67
CA GLU A 49 -17.42 -17.27 0.49
C GLU A 49 -18.73 -18.08 0.43
N SER A 50 -19.69 -17.56 -0.30
CA SER A 50 -20.91 -18.25 -0.67
C SER A 50 -21.32 -17.91 -2.09
N ASN A 51 -21.75 -18.92 -2.85
CA ASN A 51 -22.28 -18.72 -4.19
C ASN A 51 -23.59 -17.94 -4.15
N ILE A 52 -23.77 -17.01 -5.08
CA ILE A 52 -24.95 -16.15 -5.18
C ILE A 52 -25.93 -16.74 -6.18
N ASN A 53 -26.88 -17.51 -5.69
CA ASN A 53 -28.12 -17.80 -6.41
C ASN A 53 -29.24 -16.82 -5.96
N ASN A 54 -29.16 -16.39 -4.72
CA ASN A 54 -30.00 -15.37 -4.09
C ASN A 54 -29.12 -14.57 -3.12
N MET A 55 -29.09 -13.25 -3.28
CA MET A 55 -28.23 -12.36 -2.50
C MET A 55 -28.52 -12.44 -1.00
N THR A 56 -29.78 -12.42 -0.61
CA THR A 56 -30.15 -12.48 0.81
C THR A 56 -29.72 -13.81 1.46
N ALA A 57 -29.89 -14.92 0.73
CA ALA A 57 -29.44 -16.23 1.20
C ALA A 57 -27.89 -16.31 1.27
N ALA A 58 -27.18 -15.74 0.29
CA ALA A 58 -25.71 -15.69 0.29
C ALA A 58 -25.17 -14.86 1.47
N GLN A 59 -25.78 -13.70 1.74
CA GLN A 59 -25.42 -12.86 2.88
C GLN A 59 -25.62 -13.59 4.22
N ALA A 60 -26.75 -14.27 4.39
CA ALA A 60 -27.01 -15.06 5.60
C ALA A 60 -26.00 -16.20 5.75
N ALA A 61 -25.70 -16.92 4.67
CA ALA A 61 -24.74 -18.03 4.68
C ALA A 61 -23.29 -17.57 4.99
N VAL A 62 -22.86 -16.46 4.43
CA VAL A 62 -21.53 -15.87 4.72
C VAL A 62 -21.45 -15.39 6.16
N GLN A 63 -22.52 -14.77 6.67
CA GLN A 63 -22.58 -14.32 8.06
C GLN A 63 -22.48 -15.50 9.03
N GLU A 64 -23.28 -16.55 8.82
CA GLU A 64 -23.27 -17.75 9.64
C GLU A 64 -21.91 -18.47 9.61
N LYS A 65 -21.28 -18.56 8.41
CA LYS A 65 -19.93 -19.14 8.28
C LYS A 65 -18.92 -18.30 9.06
N MET A 66 -18.97 -16.97 8.94
CA MET A 66 -18.03 -16.09 9.62
C MET A 66 -18.16 -16.19 11.14
N GLU A 67 -19.37 -16.27 11.67
CA GLU A 67 -19.59 -16.46 13.10
C GLU A 67 -18.97 -17.77 13.61
N ARG A 68 -19.18 -18.88 12.89
CA ARG A 68 -18.54 -20.17 13.23
C ARG A 68 -17.01 -20.09 13.19
N VAL A 69 -16.45 -19.36 12.22
CA VAL A 69 -15.01 -19.15 12.09
C VAL A 69 -14.48 -18.36 13.28
N ILE A 70 -15.14 -17.26 13.64
CA ILE A 70 -14.75 -16.45 14.81
C ILE A 70 -14.79 -17.29 16.09
N ASP A 71 -15.81 -18.08 16.29
CA ASP A 71 -15.91 -18.97 17.45
C ASP A 71 -14.77 -20.00 17.47
N ALA A 72 -14.47 -20.61 16.33
CA ALA A 72 -13.35 -21.56 16.21
C ALA A 72 -11.99 -20.91 16.49
N LEU A 73 -11.78 -19.68 16.03
CA LEU A 73 -10.57 -18.90 16.32
C LEU A 73 -10.44 -18.61 17.82
N LYS A 74 -11.53 -18.22 18.47
CA LYS A 74 -11.55 -18.01 19.93
C LYS A 74 -11.23 -19.27 20.72
N VAL A 75 -11.77 -20.42 20.30
CA VAL A 75 -11.43 -21.73 20.89
C VAL A 75 -9.95 -22.07 20.68
N ALA A 76 -9.35 -21.67 19.56
CA ALA A 76 -7.93 -21.81 19.29
C ALA A 76 -7.05 -20.79 20.07
N GLY A 77 -7.66 -19.94 20.91
CA GLY A 77 -6.97 -19.00 21.80
C GLY A 77 -6.69 -17.64 21.18
N VAL A 78 -7.31 -17.30 20.05
CA VAL A 78 -7.27 -15.95 19.47
C VAL A 78 -8.18 -15.04 20.29
N LYS A 79 -7.67 -13.87 20.66
CA LYS A 79 -8.43 -12.87 21.42
C LYS A 79 -9.26 -11.97 20.50
N ASP A 80 -10.33 -11.39 21.03
CA ASP A 80 -11.18 -10.47 20.25
C ASP A 80 -10.40 -9.27 19.68
N GLU A 81 -9.43 -8.77 20.42
CA GLU A 81 -8.57 -7.65 20.00
C GLU A 81 -7.59 -8.02 18.86
N GLU A 82 -7.37 -9.32 18.63
CA GLU A 82 -6.52 -9.84 17.55
C GLU A 82 -7.33 -10.09 16.27
N ILE A 83 -8.66 -10.02 16.34
CA ILE A 83 -9.56 -10.21 15.19
C ILE A 83 -9.99 -8.86 14.67
N LEU A 84 -9.53 -8.52 13.47
CA LEU A 84 -9.81 -7.26 12.82
C LEU A 84 -10.70 -7.46 11.59
N PRO A 85 -11.56 -6.50 11.22
CA PRO A 85 -12.30 -6.56 9.97
C PRO A 85 -11.33 -6.61 8.79
N GLY A 86 -11.56 -7.53 7.86
CA GLY A 86 -10.79 -7.61 6.63
C GLY A 86 -11.21 -6.53 5.63
N GLN A 87 -10.31 -6.21 4.71
CA GLN A 87 -10.55 -5.19 3.70
C GLN A 87 -11.38 -5.71 2.51
N SER A 88 -11.45 -7.03 2.33
CA SER A 88 -12.23 -7.64 1.28
C SER A 88 -13.62 -8.08 1.78
N SER A 89 -14.62 -7.34 1.37
CA SER A 89 -16.01 -7.82 1.34
C SER A 89 -16.58 -7.37 0.01
N GLY A 90 -16.96 -8.30 -0.82
CA GLY A 90 -17.43 -7.95 -2.15
C GLY A 90 -18.07 -9.10 -2.90
N VAL A 91 -18.70 -8.73 -4.01
CA VAL A 91 -19.25 -9.67 -4.96
C VAL A 91 -18.25 -9.85 -6.09
N SER A 92 -17.78 -11.07 -6.29
CA SER A 92 -17.05 -11.43 -7.49
C SER A 92 -18.00 -12.13 -8.46
N SER A 93 -17.91 -11.77 -9.75
CA SER A 93 -18.68 -12.38 -10.81
C SER A 93 -17.72 -12.97 -11.84
N TYR A 94 -17.91 -14.22 -12.14
CA TYR A 94 -17.15 -14.92 -13.17
C TYR A 94 -18.09 -15.41 -14.26
N GLN A 95 -17.77 -15.07 -15.51
CA GLN A 95 -18.49 -15.55 -16.69
C GLN A 95 -17.55 -16.43 -17.52
N SER A 96 -17.92 -17.69 -17.69
CA SER A 96 -17.21 -18.62 -18.55
C SER A 96 -18.08 -18.99 -19.72
N THR A 97 -17.54 -18.85 -20.93
CA THR A 97 -18.20 -19.31 -22.15
C THR A 97 -17.43 -20.49 -22.71
N SER A 98 -18.06 -21.64 -22.74
CA SER A 98 -17.53 -22.86 -23.35
C SER A 98 -18.32 -23.21 -24.62
N LYS A 99 -17.59 -23.68 -25.66
CA LYS A 99 -18.21 -24.14 -26.87
C LYS A 99 -18.40 -25.65 -26.76
N VAL A 100 -19.66 -26.10 -26.67
CA VAL A 100 -20.00 -27.52 -26.63
C VAL A 100 -20.47 -27.94 -28.01
N CYS A 101 -19.73 -28.85 -28.63
CA CYS A 101 -20.07 -29.36 -29.97
C CYS A 101 -20.63 -30.78 -29.86
N LYS A 102 -21.82 -31.00 -30.41
CA LYS A 102 -22.48 -32.31 -30.51
C LYS A 102 -22.63 -32.71 -31.95
N ARG A 103 -22.43 -33.99 -32.25
CA ARG A 103 -22.67 -34.54 -33.61
C ARG A 103 -24.12 -34.99 -33.68
N VAL A 104 -24.88 -34.36 -34.59
CA VAL A 104 -26.29 -34.68 -34.86
C VAL A 104 -26.44 -34.92 -36.33
N ASN A 105 -26.95 -36.09 -36.75
CA ASN A 105 -27.19 -36.46 -38.15
C ASN A 105 -26.01 -36.20 -39.08
N ASN A 106 -24.82 -36.66 -38.71
CA ASN A 106 -23.57 -36.50 -39.46
C ASN A 106 -23.05 -35.05 -39.61
N SER A 107 -23.69 -34.08 -38.93
CA SER A 107 -23.29 -32.69 -38.85
C SER A 107 -22.85 -32.36 -37.45
N THR A 108 -21.81 -31.52 -37.30
CA THR A 108 -21.37 -31.01 -35.98
C THR A 108 -22.11 -29.72 -35.68
N VAL A 109 -22.95 -29.73 -34.65
CA VAL A 109 -23.63 -28.53 -34.14
C VAL A 109 -22.92 -28.11 -32.90
N CYS A 110 -22.45 -26.85 -32.86
CA CYS A 110 -21.77 -26.28 -31.71
C CYS A 110 -22.65 -25.18 -31.07
N GLU A 111 -22.84 -25.29 -29.80
CA GLU A 111 -23.57 -24.29 -28.98
C GLU A 111 -22.63 -23.64 -28.01
N ASN A 112 -22.74 -22.33 -27.81
CA ASN A 112 -22.04 -21.62 -26.77
C ASN A 112 -22.82 -21.83 -25.47
N ASN A 113 -22.18 -22.48 -24.52
CA ASN A 113 -22.71 -22.60 -23.15
C ASN A 113 -22.02 -21.54 -22.28
N THR A 114 -22.78 -20.55 -21.85
CA THR A 114 -22.30 -19.49 -20.96
C THR A 114 -22.76 -19.82 -19.55
N ALA A 115 -21.80 -20.11 -18.69
CA ALA A 115 -22.01 -20.23 -17.26
C ALA A 115 -21.60 -18.95 -16.55
N GLN A 116 -22.48 -18.39 -15.76
CA GLN A 116 -22.20 -17.25 -14.91
C GLN A 116 -22.25 -17.74 -13.47
N ALA A 117 -21.16 -17.52 -12.74
CA ALA A 117 -21.10 -17.77 -11.31
C ALA A 117 -20.79 -16.44 -10.61
N SER A 118 -21.46 -16.20 -9.51
CA SER A 118 -21.19 -15.06 -8.64
C SER A 118 -21.04 -15.57 -7.22
N SER A 119 -20.05 -15.05 -6.51
CA SER A 119 -19.83 -15.35 -5.10
C SER A 119 -19.77 -14.07 -4.28
N LEU A 120 -20.27 -14.17 -3.05
CA LEU A 120 -20.11 -13.16 -2.02
C LEU A 120 -18.99 -13.62 -1.09
N GLU A 121 -17.98 -12.79 -0.95
CA GLU A 121 -16.85 -13.03 -0.06
C GLU A 121 -16.89 -12.06 1.11
N ARG A 122 -16.43 -12.53 2.27
CA ARG A 122 -16.18 -11.73 3.45
C ARG A 122 -14.89 -12.18 4.10
N SER A 123 -14.04 -11.23 4.50
CA SER A 123 -12.76 -11.53 5.13
C SER A 123 -12.63 -10.90 6.50
N LEU A 124 -11.73 -11.46 7.28
CA LEU A 124 -11.17 -10.87 8.50
C LEU A 124 -9.66 -11.08 8.52
N ILE A 125 -8.99 -10.31 9.34
CA ILE A 125 -7.55 -10.44 9.59
C ILE A 125 -7.36 -10.82 11.05
N VAL A 126 -6.55 -11.85 11.28
CA VAL A 126 -6.12 -12.22 12.63
C VAL A 126 -4.68 -11.77 12.81
N ARG A 127 -4.48 -10.88 13.78
CA ARG A 127 -3.15 -10.39 14.16
C ARG A 127 -2.69 -11.11 15.41
N LEU A 128 -1.91 -12.16 15.22
CA LEU A 128 -1.36 -12.95 16.32
C LEU A 128 -0.13 -12.25 16.90
N LYS A 129 -0.13 -11.92 18.17
CA LYS A 129 1.07 -11.43 18.88
C LYS A 129 2.05 -12.57 19.15
N SER A 130 2.40 -13.30 18.11
CA SER A 130 3.33 -14.44 18.14
C SER A 130 3.73 -14.81 16.72
N THR A 131 4.97 -15.23 16.54
CA THR A 131 5.51 -15.80 15.30
C THR A 131 5.76 -17.31 15.44
N ASP A 132 5.27 -17.93 16.52
CA ASP A 132 5.37 -19.39 16.73
C ASP A 132 4.56 -20.12 15.67
N SER A 133 5.24 -20.93 14.87
CA SER A 133 4.65 -21.70 13.78
C SER A 133 3.57 -22.69 14.27
N SER A 134 3.73 -23.24 15.48
CA SER A 134 2.72 -24.14 16.07
C SER A 134 1.42 -23.42 16.34
N LYS A 135 1.48 -22.22 16.92
CA LYS A 135 0.31 -21.39 17.19
C LYS A 135 -0.33 -20.89 15.89
N ILE A 136 0.48 -20.46 14.92
CA ILE A 136 -0.01 -20.06 13.60
C ILE A 136 -0.77 -21.21 12.93
N ASN A 137 -0.17 -22.39 12.87
CA ASN A 137 -0.82 -23.57 12.28
C ASN A 137 -2.11 -23.95 13.00
N GLN A 138 -2.16 -23.86 14.32
CA GLN A 138 -3.39 -24.12 15.09
C GLN A 138 -4.52 -23.17 14.69
N VAL A 139 -4.21 -21.88 14.48
CA VAL A 139 -5.18 -20.87 14.04
C VAL A 139 -5.63 -21.11 12.61
N LEU A 140 -4.71 -21.45 11.69
CA LEU A 140 -5.03 -21.79 10.30
C LEU A 140 -5.98 -23.01 10.24
N GLU A 141 -5.66 -24.07 10.98
CA GLU A 141 -6.46 -25.30 11.03
C GLU A 141 -7.85 -25.05 11.65
N ALA A 142 -7.93 -24.22 12.69
CA ALA A 142 -9.22 -23.86 13.29
C ALA A 142 -10.13 -23.13 12.29
N ALA A 143 -9.59 -22.14 11.56
CA ALA A 143 -10.33 -21.42 10.54
C ALA A 143 -10.78 -22.32 9.39
N ARG A 144 -9.87 -23.15 8.87
CA ARG A 144 -10.15 -24.08 7.76
C ARG A 144 -11.17 -25.15 8.14
N SER A 145 -11.07 -25.69 9.35
CA SER A 145 -12.05 -26.67 9.88
C SER A 145 -13.45 -26.07 10.05
N ALA A 146 -13.55 -24.76 10.29
CA ALA A 146 -14.82 -24.03 10.35
C ALA A 146 -15.37 -23.64 8.96
N GLY A 147 -14.64 -23.97 7.86
CA GLY A 147 -15.06 -23.77 6.48
C GLY A 147 -14.59 -22.45 5.85
N ALA A 148 -13.54 -21.84 6.41
CA ALA A 148 -12.88 -20.68 5.82
C ALA A 148 -11.65 -21.08 4.97
N GLN A 149 -11.23 -20.18 4.10
CA GLN A 149 -9.87 -20.14 3.57
C GLN A 149 -9.03 -19.33 4.54
N ALA A 150 -7.83 -19.81 4.88
CA ALA A 150 -6.95 -19.13 5.80
C ALA A 150 -5.49 -19.34 5.41
N ASP A 151 -4.75 -18.23 5.31
CA ASP A 151 -3.35 -18.23 4.94
C ASP A 151 -2.58 -17.16 5.71
N VAL A 152 -1.25 -17.35 5.86
CA VAL A 152 -0.39 -16.32 6.42
C VAL A 152 -0.22 -15.23 5.38
N ALA A 153 -0.78 -14.05 5.64
CA ALA A 153 -0.67 -12.89 4.78
C ALA A 153 0.67 -12.17 4.93
N GLY A 154 1.32 -12.30 6.10
CA GLY A 154 2.60 -11.67 6.36
C GLY A 154 3.00 -11.72 7.83
N TYR A 155 4.04 -10.96 8.13
CA TYR A 155 4.56 -10.75 9.48
C TYR A 155 4.65 -9.26 9.77
N GLY A 156 4.59 -8.88 11.04
CA GLY A 156 4.58 -7.50 11.45
C GLY A 156 5.25 -7.30 12.80
N LEU A 157 5.12 -6.07 13.28
CA LEU A 157 5.59 -5.63 14.59
C LEU A 157 4.39 -5.15 15.40
N SER A 158 4.35 -5.53 16.68
CA SER A 158 3.38 -4.99 17.63
C SER A 158 3.68 -3.53 17.97
N ASP A 159 4.96 -3.14 17.92
CA ASP A 159 5.45 -1.76 18.05
C ASP A 159 6.64 -1.53 17.11
N ALA A 160 6.42 -0.72 16.09
CA ALA A 160 7.47 -0.33 15.15
C ALA A 160 8.22 0.94 15.53
N GLY A 161 7.86 1.62 16.65
CA GLY A 161 8.35 2.96 16.98
C GLY A 161 9.87 3.07 17.03
N LYS A 162 10.55 2.11 17.66
CA LYS A 162 12.01 2.07 17.73
C LYS A 162 12.65 1.86 16.36
N ALA A 163 12.16 0.90 15.59
CA ALA A 163 12.67 0.59 14.25
C ALA A 163 12.43 1.77 13.28
N ALA A 164 11.27 2.42 13.37
CA ALA A 164 10.94 3.60 12.56
C ALA A 164 11.86 4.79 12.90
N ALA A 165 12.16 5.02 14.19
CA ALA A 165 13.10 6.06 14.59
C ALA A 165 14.52 5.80 14.08
N GLU A 166 14.99 4.57 14.13
CA GLU A 166 16.29 4.17 13.57
C GLU A 166 16.32 4.28 12.05
N ALA A 167 15.27 3.83 11.36
CA ALA A 167 15.14 3.98 9.90
C ALA A 167 15.18 5.45 9.48
N ARG A 168 14.49 6.34 10.21
CA ARG A 168 14.52 7.78 9.97
C ARG A 168 15.93 8.37 10.16
N GLN A 169 16.65 7.95 11.17
CA GLN A 169 18.04 8.39 11.37
C GLN A 169 18.92 8.01 10.19
N LYS A 170 18.78 6.78 9.66
CA LYS A 170 19.46 6.31 8.46
C LYS A 170 19.06 7.12 7.23
N ALA A 171 17.77 7.41 7.06
CA ALA A 171 17.27 8.22 5.95
C ALA A 171 17.87 9.63 5.96
N VAL A 172 17.92 10.29 7.11
CA VAL A 172 18.56 11.61 7.25
C VAL A 172 20.06 11.57 6.96
N ALA A 173 20.75 10.53 7.42
CA ALA A 173 22.18 10.35 7.14
C ALA A 173 22.43 10.16 5.64
N ASN A 174 21.65 9.30 4.99
CA ASN A 174 21.70 9.04 3.56
C ASN A 174 21.39 10.29 2.73
N ALA A 175 20.36 11.06 3.09
CA ALA A 175 20.06 12.34 2.41
C ALA A 175 21.22 13.32 2.48
N LYS A 176 21.86 13.45 3.65
CA LYS A 176 23.03 14.33 3.84
C LYS A 176 24.23 13.89 3.02
N GLU A 177 24.52 12.61 2.99
CA GLU A 177 25.62 12.02 2.21
C GLU A 177 25.40 12.26 0.72
N ASN A 178 24.21 11.96 0.21
CA ASN A 178 23.85 12.15 -1.20
C ASN A 178 23.90 13.63 -1.59
N ALA A 179 23.43 14.54 -0.74
CA ALA A 179 23.50 15.97 -0.99
C ALA A 179 24.95 16.45 -1.08
N ALA A 180 25.80 16.04 -0.13
CA ALA A 180 27.21 16.41 -0.11
C ALA A 180 27.96 15.85 -1.31
N GLY A 181 27.71 14.62 -1.71
CA GLY A 181 28.28 13.96 -2.88
C GLY A 181 27.94 14.72 -4.16
N LEU A 182 26.65 15.00 -4.38
CA LEU A 182 26.19 15.69 -5.58
C LEU A 182 26.73 17.14 -5.66
N ALA A 183 26.76 17.86 -4.54
CA ALA A 183 27.31 19.21 -4.50
C ALA A 183 28.83 19.23 -4.84
N ALA A 184 29.58 18.22 -4.37
CA ALA A 184 30.99 18.08 -4.67
C ALA A 184 31.24 17.76 -6.15
N GLU A 185 30.44 16.90 -6.78
CA GLU A 185 30.52 16.58 -8.20
C GLU A 185 30.24 17.78 -9.09
N GLU A 186 29.29 18.63 -8.71
CA GLU A 186 28.93 19.84 -9.43
C GLU A 186 29.81 21.05 -9.07
N GLY A 187 30.76 20.92 -8.14
CA GLY A 187 31.69 21.98 -7.73
C GLY A 187 31.01 23.13 -6.98
N VAL A 188 29.85 22.88 -6.37
CA VAL A 188 29.09 23.86 -5.56
C VAL A 188 29.15 23.50 -4.08
N ARG A 189 28.83 24.48 -3.22
CA ARG A 189 28.73 24.24 -1.78
C ARG A 189 27.30 24.23 -1.34
N LEU A 190 26.99 23.29 -0.45
CA LEU A 190 25.69 23.27 0.22
C LEU A 190 25.63 24.41 1.25
N GLY A 191 24.59 25.20 1.13
CA GLY A 191 24.21 26.20 2.11
C GLY A 191 23.32 25.63 3.21
N LYS A 192 22.46 26.49 3.76
CA LYS A 192 21.54 26.09 4.82
C LYS A 192 20.44 25.16 4.34
N VAL A 193 19.90 24.38 5.26
CA VAL A 193 18.66 23.63 5.05
C VAL A 193 17.48 24.59 5.01
N LEU A 194 16.69 24.53 3.96
CA LEU A 194 15.49 25.34 3.76
C LEU A 194 14.23 24.62 4.20
N ASP A 195 14.16 23.30 3.96
CA ASP A 195 13.01 22.48 4.30
C ASP A 195 13.44 21.06 4.63
N ILE A 196 12.69 20.42 5.54
CA ILE A 196 12.78 19.00 5.86
C ILE A 196 11.36 18.45 5.92
N SER A 197 11.07 17.49 5.05
CA SER A 197 9.82 16.76 5.07
C SER A 197 10.09 15.29 5.35
N ASP A 198 9.46 14.77 6.41
CA ASP A 198 9.49 13.35 6.75
C ASP A 198 8.28 12.68 6.09
N TYR A 199 8.55 11.88 5.09
CA TYR A 199 7.58 10.95 4.48
C TYR A 199 7.78 9.55 5.09
N GLY A 200 8.01 9.50 6.38
CA GLY A 200 7.71 8.30 7.11
C GLY A 200 6.26 7.97 6.83
N TYR A 201 5.95 6.76 6.41
CA TYR A 201 4.58 6.30 6.28
C TYR A 201 3.79 6.87 7.46
N PRO A 202 2.57 7.42 7.23
CA PRO A 202 1.65 7.68 8.32
C PRO A 202 1.32 6.31 8.89
N LEU A 203 2.20 5.86 9.73
CA LEU A 203 2.03 4.64 10.46
C LEU A 203 1.02 4.99 11.54
N ASP A 204 -0.20 4.61 11.30
CA ASP A 204 -0.82 3.89 12.38
C ASP A 204 0.15 2.73 12.67
N LEU A 205 1.05 2.96 13.64
CA LEU A 205 2.13 2.04 14.02
C LEU A 205 1.61 0.65 14.41
N ASN A 206 0.27 0.54 14.54
CA ASN A 206 -0.46 -0.67 14.78
C ASN A 206 -0.70 -1.53 13.52
N ASP A 207 -0.47 -0.97 12.31
CA ASP A 207 -0.78 -1.63 11.03
C ASP A 207 0.44 -1.84 10.12
N TYR A 208 1.65 -1.83 10.68
CA TYR A 208 2.84 -2.03 9.87
C TYR A 208 2.97 -3.49 9.42
N TYR A 209 2.71 -3.70 8.15
CA TYR A 209 2.99 -4.94 7.42
C TYR A 209 4.24 -4.71 6.57
N GLY A 210 5.40 -5.00 7.13
CA GLY A 210 6.62 -5.02 6.36
C GLY A 210 6.76 -6.37 5.66
N SER A 211 7.13 -6.35 4.38
CA SER A 211 7.62 -7.54 3.71
C SER A 211 9.14 -7.49 3.74
N SER A 212 9.77 -8.46 4.37
CA SER A 212 11.20 -8.69 4.20
C SER A 212 11.41 -9.85 3.23
N ALA A 213 12.49 -9.80 2.48
CA ALA A 213 12.97 -10.94 1.70
C ALA A 213 13.33 -12.14 2.60
N GLN A 214 13.48 -11.91 3.89
CA GLN A 214 13.81 -12.91 4.89
C GLN A 214 12.60 -13.30 5.73
N LEU A 215 12.27 -14.58 5.74
CA LEU A 215 11.11 -15.10 6.49
C LEU A 215 11.22 -14.78 7.99
N GLY A 216 10.14 -14.23 8.56
CA GLY A 216 10.10 -13.86 9.97
C GLY A 216 10.81 -12.56 10.33
N MET A 217 11.24 -11.79 9.34
CA MET A 217 11.81 -10.45 9.51
C MET A 217 10.86 -9.39 8.94
N VAL A 218 11.00 -8.17 9.38
CA VAL A 218 10.24 -7.00 8.91
C VAL A 218 11.21 -5.89 8.54
N ASP A 219 11.08 -5.35 7.35
CA ASP A 219 11.82 -4.19 6.89
C ASP A 219 11.02 -2.92 7.18
N VAL A 220 11.55 -2.08 8.04
CA VAL A 220 10.97 -0.77 8.37
C VAL A 220 11.75 0.28 7.61
N THR A 221 11.09 0.92 6.64
CA THR A 221 11.71 1.94 5.77
C THR A 221 11.15 3.33 6.07
N SER A 222 12.01 4.33 6.09
CA SER A 222 11.66 5.74 6.21
C SER A 222 12.29 6.52 5.05
N TYR A 223 11.57 7.54 4.57
CA TYR A 223 12.04 8.47 3.55
C TYR A 223 12.02 9.88 4.12
N VAL A 224 13.10 10.63 3.89
CA VAL A 224 13.21 12.03 4.28
C VAL A 224 13.61 12.86 3.06
N ILE A 225 12.89 13.93 2.83
CA ILE A 225 13.23 14.91 1.78
C ILE A 225 13.85 16.11 2.46
N ILE A 226 15.05 16.52 2.01
CA ILE A 226 15.75 17.69 2.51
C ILE A 226 16.03 18.63 1.36
N THR A 227 15.65 19.88 1.50
CA THR A 227 15.97 20.95 0.55
C THR A 227 17.04 21.86 1.12
N TYR A 228 18.13 22.00 0.38
CA TYR A 228 19.26 22.88 0.69
C TYR A 228 19.28 24.09 -0.24
N GLU A 229 19.81 25.19 0.24
CA GLU A 229 20.26 26.31 -0.56
C GLU A 229 21.65 25.99 -1.13
N PHE A 230 21.97 26.47 -2.34
CA PHE A 230 23.34 26.47 -2.82
C PHE A 230 24.05 27.78 -2.44
N GLU A 231 25.29 27.66 -2.01
CA GLU A 231 26.24 28.80 -1.94
C GLU A 231 27.08 28.78 -3.20
N ILE A 232 26.84 29.79 -4.04
CA ILE A 232 27.59 30.03 -5.29
C ILE A 232 28.83 30.87 -4.96
#